data_b3cbb81eb8f852ecb0b833c475df4e9d
#
_entry.id   b3cbb81eb8f852ecb0b833c475df4e9d
#
_cell.length_a   1.000
_cell.length_b   1.000
_cell.length_c   1.000
_cell.angle_alpha   90.00
_cell.angle_beta   90.00
_cell.angle_gamma   90.00
#
_symmetry.space_group_name_H-M   'P 1'
#
loop_
_entity.id
_entity.type
_entity.pdbx_description
1 polymer ?
#
loop_
_entity_poly.entity_id
_entity_poly.type
_entity_poly.pdbx_seq_one_letter_code
_entity_poly.pdbx_strand_id
1 'polypeptide(L)'
;VFKNFGTAQVKYHDTEVEFVGARKESYSHDSRKPVVEDGTLEDDQNRRDFTINAMAICLNKDRFGELVDPFDGVYDMEDGIIATPLDPDITFSDDPLRMMRCVRFATQLNFQIEEETYDALSRNAERLKIISAERICDEMNKIMLSKHPSSGFYYLKDTGLLDLILPELVAMDKVETRNGRHIRIITTIRWRCSRMCASIQITSGSAGLLSSTTSVNRRASAGTTISAGHSTVII
;
A
#
# COMPACT_ATOMS: atom_id res chain seq x y z
N VAL A 1 15.62 -4.53 -21.67
CA VAL A 1 14.29 -4.69 -22.28
C VAL A 1 13.67 -5.98 -21.80
N PHE A 2 12.53 -5.91 -21.15
CA PHE A 2 11.76 -7.06 -20.67
C PHE A 2 10.63 -7.34 -21.66
N LYS A 3 10.94 -8.08 -22.72
CA LYS A 3 10.02 -8.32 -23.85
C LYS A 3 8.65 -8.90 -23.45
N ASN A 4 8.63 -9.74 -22.42
CA ASN A 4 7.38 -10.39 -21.96
C ASN A 4 6.44 -9.43 -21.20
N PHE A 5 6.91 -8.23 -20.85
CA PHE A 5 6.14 -7.26 -20.08
C PHE A 5 5.95 -5.93 -20.81
N GLY A 6 6.37 -5.83 -22.09
CA GLY A 6 6.29 -4.59 -22.84
C GLY A 6 7.03 -3.41 -22.17
N THR A 7 8.08 -3.70 -21.38
CA THR A 7 8.80 -2.71 -20.56
C THR A 7 10.23 -2.59 -21.03
N ALA A 8 10.73 -1.37 -21.16
CA ALA A 8 12.13 -1.05 -21.36
C ALA A 8 12.62 -0.08 -20.30
N GLN A 9 13.76 -0.37 -19.72
CA GLN A 9 14.41 0.48 -18.69
C GLN A 9 15.72 1.04 -19.24
N VAL A 10 15.94 2.32 -19.03
CA VAL A 10 17.15 3.02 -19.37
C VAL A 10 17.68 3.74 -18.15
N LYS A 11 18.96 3.53 -17.83
CA LYS A 11 19.63 4.27 -16.79
C LYS A 11 20.38 5.43 -17.41
N TYR A 12 20.10 6.65 -16.95
CA TYR A 12 20.76 7.86 -17.39
C TYR A 12 21.27 8.64 -16.17
N HIS A 13 22.57 8.67 -15.99
CA HIS A 13 23.23 9.14 -14.76
C HIS A 13 22.66 8.44 -13.53
N ASP A 14 22.14 9.19 -12.56
CA ASP A 14 21.55 8.68 -11.32
C ASP A 14 20.02 8.46 -11.42
N THR A 15 19.45 8.66 -12.62
CA THR A 15 18.02 8.52 -12.89
C THR A 15 17.75 7.25 -13.69
N GLU A 16 16.76 6.50 -13.29
CA GLU A 16 16.24 5.37 -14.07
C GLU A 16 14.92 5.79 -14.73
N VAL A 17 14.86 5.62 -16.05
CA VAL A 17 13.66 5.90 -16.85
C VAL A 17 13.11 4.56 -17.33
N GLU A 18 11.87 4.30 -17.03
CA GLU A 18 11.14 3.11 -17.44
C GLU A 18 10.09 3.47 -18.50
N PHE A 19 10.13 2.78 -19.63
CA PHE A 19 9.15 2.90 -20.70
C PHE A 19 8.22 1.69 -20.60
N VAL A 20 6.94 1.94 -20.37
CA VAL A 20 5.93 0.90 -20.18
C VAL A 20 4.81 1.13 -21.19
N GLY A 21 4.46 0.10 -21.97
CA GLY A 21 3.29 0.14 -22.83
C GLY A 21 2.01 0.24 -22.01
N ALA A 22 1.05 1.03 -22.48
CA ALA A 22 -0.28 1.04 -21.90
C ALA A 22 -0.92 -0.36 -22.06
N ARG A 23 -1.63 -0.81 -21.01
CA ARG A 23 -2.15 -2.18 -20.95
C ARG A 23 -3.62 -2.17 -20.59
N LYS A 24 -4.32 -3.09 -21.22
CA LYS A 24 -5.64 -3.54 -20.80
C LYS A 24 -5.48 -4.86 -20.06
N GLU A 25 -6.05 -4.97 -18.88
CA GLU A 25 -6.00 -6.16 -18.05
C GLU A 25 -7.40 -6.73 -17.87
N SER A 26 -7.53 -8.04 -18.04
CA SER A 26 -8.77 -8.77 -17.80
C SER A 26 -8.51 -9.83 -16.73
N TYR A 27 -9.30 -9.82 -15.66
CA TYR A 27 -9.15 -10.72 -14.53
C TYR A 27 -10.20 -11.82 -14.55
N SER A 28 -9.84 -13.01 -14.09
CA SER A 28 -10.78 -14.09 -13.79
C SER A 28 -10.98 -14.19 -12.28
N HIS A 29 -12.18 -14.52 -11.84
CA HIS A 29 -12.54 -14.57 -10.41
C HIS A 29 -11.60 -15.43 -9.55
N ASP A 30 -11.07 -16.53 -10.12
CA ASP A 30 -10.25 -17.50 -9.38
C ASP A 30 -8.74 -17.26 -9.52
N SER A 31 -8.33 -16.22 -10.25
CA SER A 31 -6.92 -15.93 -10.49
C SER A 31 -6.67 -14.44 -10.49
N ARG A 32 -5.65 -14.02 -9.72
CA ARG A 32 -5.14 -12.66 -9.76
C ARG A 32 -4.20 -12.38 -10.94
N LYS A 33 -3.88 -13.38 -11.76
CA LYS A 33 -3.05 -13.17 -12.96
C LYS A 33 -3.93 -12.66 -14.08
N PRO A 34 -3.80 -11.40 -14.50
CA PRO A 34 -4.57 -10.87 -15.59
C PRO A 34 -4.12 -11.47 -16.93
N VAL A 35 -5.05 -11.54 -17.85
CA VAL A 35 -4.72 -11.56 -19.27
C VAL A 35 -4.40 -10.12 -19.67
N VAL A 36 -3.21 -9.91 -20.21
CA VAL A 36 -2.68 -8.58 -20.54
C VAL A 36 -2.70 -8.43 -22.07
N GLU A 37 -3.32 -7.36 -22.53
CA GLU A 37 -3.36 -6.94 -23.92
C GLU A 37 -2.86 -5.52 -24.07
N ASP A 38 -2.48 -5.12 -25.28
CA ASP A 38 -2.17 -3.72 -25.57
C ASP A 38 -3.42 -2.87 -25.37
N GLY A 39 -3.28 -1.79 -24.62
CA GLY A 39 -4.38 -0.93 -24.23
C GLY A 39 -4.14 0.55 -24.58
N THR A 40 -5.14 1.35 -24.37
CA THR A 40 -5.07 2.82 -24.45
C THR A 40 -4.58 3.39 -23.11
N LEU A 41 -4.27 4.70 -23.08
CA LEU A 41 -3.99 5.40 -21.83
C LEU A 41 -5.15 5.29 -20.84
N GLU A 42 -6.38 5.40 -21.33
CA GLU A 42 -7.60 5.25 -20.53
C GLU A 42 -7.71 3.84 -19.92
N ASP A 43 -7.44 2.79 -20.69
CA ASP A 43 -7.43 1.42 -20.17
C ASP A 43 -6.37 1.26 -19.07
N ASP A 44 -5.19 1.87 -19.24
CA ASP A 44 -4.12 1.80 -18.24
C ASP A 44 -4.47 2.59 -16.96
N GLN A 45 -5.14 3.74 -17.09
CA GLN A 45 -5.61 4.52 -15.95
C GLN A 45 -6.75 3.82 -15.20
N ASN A 46 -7.71 3.25 -15.91
CA ASN A 46 -8.85 2.53 -15.34
C ASN A 46 -8.44 1.31 -14.48
N ARG A 47 -7.35 0.63 -14.85
CA ARG A 47 -6.86 -0.54 -14.11
C ARG A 47 -6.01 -0.20 -12.88
N ARG A 48 -5.71 1.07 -12.65
CA ARG A 48 -4.89 1.50 -11.50
C ARG A 48 -5.61 1.24 -10.17
N ASP A 49 -4.83 1.16 -9.10
CA ASP A 49 -5.35 0.90 -7.77
C ASP A 49 -6.07 2.12 -7.17
N PHE A 50 -5.48 3.31 -7.30
CA PHE A 50 -6.01 4.54 -6.69
C PHE A 50 -5.91 5.73 -7.65
N THR A 51 -6.81 6.70 -7.47
CA THR A 51 -6.88 7.94 -8.26
C THR A 51 -5.56 8.68 -8.29
N ILE A 52 -4.91 8.81 -7.13
CA ILE A 52 -3.59 9.46 -6.97
C ILE A 52 -2.46 8.77 -7.76
N ASN A 53 -2.66 7.53 -8.18
CA ASN A 53 -1.71 6.74 -8.98
C ASN A 53 -2.15 6.63 -10.46
N ALA A 54 -3.29 7.22 -10.83
CA ALA A 54 -3.86 7.13 -12.17
C ALA A 54 -3.62 8.38 -13.03
N MET A 55 -2.93 9.36 -12.50
CA MET A 55 -2.56 10.60 -13.21
C MET A 55 -1.40 10.36 -14.16
N ALA A 56 -1.36 11.12 -15.26
CA ALA A 56 -0.28 11.12 -16.24
C ALA A 56 0.03 12.54 -16.72
N ILE A 57 1.25 12.76 -17.21
CA ILE A 57 1.67 14.00 -17.85
C ILE A 57 2.01 13.69 -19.30
N CYS A 58 1.42 14.45 -20.22
CA CYS A 58 1.69 14.31 -21.64
C CYS A 58 3.08 14.85 -21.99
N LEU A 59 3.90 14.01 -22.63
CA LEU A 59 5.23 14.39 -23.11
C LEU A 59 5.28 14.65 -24.61
N ASN A 60 4.17 14.47 -25.33
CA ASN A 60 4.10 14.75 -26.75
C ASN A 60 4.24 16.26 -27.01
N LYS A 61 4.91 16.62 -28.10
CA LYS A 61 5.25 18.00 -28.42
C LYS A 61 4.04 18.95 -28.41
N ASP A 62 2.90 18.47 -28.90
CA ASP A 62 1.69 19.31 -29.07
C ASP A 62 0.96 19.60 -27.77
N ARG A 63 1.11 18.71 -26.77
CA ARG A 63 0.44 18.78 -25.47
C ARG A 63 1.42 18.64 -24.32
N PHE A 64 2.66 19.05 -24.53
CA PHE A 64 3.74 18.87 -23.56
C PHE A 64 3.43 19.55 -22.22
N GLY A 65 3.49 18.75 -21.14
CA GLY A 65 3.24 19.23 -19.78
C GLY A 65 1.76 19.24 -19.38
N GLU A 66 0.84 18.84 -20.28
CA GLU A 66 -0.57 18.72 -19.94
C GLU A 66 -0.80 17.57 -18.98
N LEU A 67 -1.50 17.86 -17.88
CA LEU A 67 -1.92 16.85 -16.91
C LEU A 67 -3.17 16.12 -17.43
N VAL A 68 -3.14 14.81 -17.38
CA VAL A 68 -4.27 13.92 -17.67
C VAL A 68 -4.70 13.28 -16.37
N ASP A 69 -5.79 13.75 -15.80
CA ASP A 69 -6.33 13.32 -14.52
C ASP A 69 -7.84 13.08 -14.64
N PRO A 70 -8.26 11.90 -15.14
CA PRO A 70 -9.68 11.65 -15.40
C PRO A 70 -10.49 11.33 -14.14
N PHE A 71 -9.83 11.17 -12.99
CA PHE A 71 -10.46 10.75 -11.73
C PHE A 71 -10.27 11.75 -10.59
N ASP A 72 -9.88 12.98 -10.91
CA ASP A 72 -9.67 14.05 -9.93
C ASP A 72 -8.62 13.68 -8.84
N GLY A 73 -7.61 12.88 -9.20
CA GLY A 73 -6.56 12.42 -8.28
C GLY A 73 -5.75 13.57 -7.67
N VAL A 74 -5.67 14.73 -8.30
CA VAL A 74 -5.06 15.93 -7.71
C VAL A 74 -5.85 16.41 -6.51
N TYR A 75 -7.18 16.47 -6.60
CA TYR A 75 -8.05 16.87 -5.49
C TYR A 75 -7.95 15.86 -4.35
N ASP A 76 -7.97 14.57 -4.65
CA ASP A 76 -7.79 13.53 -3.64
C ASP A 76 -6.45 13.65 -2.92
N MET A 77 -5.40 14.03 -3.65
CA MET A 77 -4.07 14.25 -3.07
C MET A 77 -4.04 15.50 -2.18
N GLU A 78 -4.70 16.59 -2.58
CA GLU A 78 -4.80 17.83 -1.80
C GLU A 78 -5.64 17.63 -0.54
N ASP A 79 -6.74 16.89 -0.64
CA ASP A 79 -7.65 16.60 0.46
C ASP A 79 -7.14 15.46 1.37
N GLY A 80 -6.09 14.75 0.93
CA GLY A 80 -5.51 13.63 1.67
C GLY A 80 -6.41 12.40 1.69
N ILE A 81 -6.98 12.04 0.55
CA ILE A 81 -7.92 10.93 0.38
C ILE A 81 -7.28 9.81 -0.47
N ILE A 82 -7.60 8.56 -0.12
CA ILE A 82 -7.32 7.36 -0.91
C ILE A 82 -8.66 6.83 -1.44
N ALA A 83 -8.86 6.96 -2.73
CA ALA A 83 -10.04 6.48 -3.46
C ALA A 83 -9.63 5.61 -4.65
N THR A 84 -10.50 4.71 -5.08
CA THR A 84 -10.29 3.91 -6.29
C THR A 84 -10.80 4.65 -7.54
N PRO A 85 -10.15 4.49 -8.71
CA PRO A 85 -10.59 5.15 -9.94
C PRO A 85 -11.99 4.72 -10.40
N LEU A 86 -12.30 3.44 -10.18
CA LEU A 86 -13.57 2.81 -10.51
C LEU A 86 -14.18 2.19 -9.25
N ASP A 87 -15.26 1.42 -9.44
CA ASP A 87 -15.91 0.68 -8.37
C ASP A 87 -14.89 -0.09 -7.51
N PRO A 88 -14.81 0.20 -6.21
CA PRO A 88 -13.84 -0.40 -5.31
C PRO A 88 -14.04 -1.92 -5.15
N ASP A 89 -15.26 -2.44 -5.25
CA ASP A 89 -15.52 -3.87 -5.18
C ASP A 89 -14.91 -4.60 -6.38
N ILE A 90 -15.00 -4.02 -7.58
CA ILE A 90 -14.34 -4.56 -8.79
C ILE A 90 -12.81 -4.46 -8.62
N THR A 91 -12.32 -3.29 -8.21
CA THR A 91 -10.88 -3.01 -8.03
C THR A 91 -10.22 -4.00 -7.07
N PHE A 92 -10.87 -4.32 -5.95
CA PHE A 92 -10.36 -5.26 -4.94
C PHE A 92 -10.62 -6.72 -5.31
N SER A 93 -11.67 -6.99 -6.08
CA SER A 93 -11.93 -8.32 -6.63
C SER A 93 -10.87 -8.71 -7.66
N ASP A 94 -10.44 -7.80 -8.50
CA ASP A 94 -9.43 -8.02 -9.54
C ASP A 94 -8.05 -8.36 -8.96
N ASP A 95 -7.54 -7.53 -8.08
CA ASP A 95 -6.31 -7.83 -7.31
C ASP A 95 -6.52 -7.53 -5.82
N PRO A 96 -6.82 -8.54 -5.00
CA PRO A 96 -7.05 -8.36 -3.57
C PRO A 96 -5.85 -7.80 -2.80
N LEU A 97 -4.63 -7.83 -3.36
CA LEU A 97 -3.48 -7.16 -2.74
C LEU A 97 -3.67 -5.65 -2.67
N ARG A 98 -4.51 -5.08 -3.54
CA ARG A 98 -4.84 -3.64 -3.50
C ARG A 98 -5.46 -3.22 -2.18
N MET A 99 -6.16 -4.12 -1.48
CA MET A 99 -6.66 -3.84 -0.12
C MET A 99 -5.51 -3.54 0.86
N MET A 100 -4.46 -4.37 0.84
CA MET A 100 -3.27 -4.12 1.66
C MET A 100 -2.53 -2.84 1.25
N ARG A 101 -2.49 -2.56 -0.06
CA ARG A 101 -1.91 -1.34 -0.60
C ARG A 101 -2.70 -0.10 -0.19
N CYS A 102 -4.05 -0.18 -0.15
CA CYS A 102 -4.93 0.87 0.33
C CYS A 102 -4.55 1.28 1.77
N VAL A 103 -4.54 0.32 2.68
CA VAL A 103 -4.14 0.54 4.07
C VAL A 103 -2.71 1.07 4.17
N ARG A 104 -1.78 0.54 3.36
CA ARG A 104 -0.40 1.02 3.34
C ARG A 104 -0.30 2.48 2.91
N PHE A 105 -0.94 2.86 1.80
CA PHE A 105 -0.87 4.24 1.31
C PHE A 105 -1.53 5.21 2.29
N ALA A 106 -2.71 4.88 2.82
CA ALA A 106 -3.37 5.67 3.86
C ALA A 106 -2.43 5.89 5.06
N THR A 107 -1.71 4.84 5.49
CA THR A 107 -0.78 4.91 6.62
C THR A 107 0.48 5.70 6.30
N GLN A 108 1.09 5.47 5.14
CA GLN A 108 2.35 6.12 4.75
C GLN A 108 2.19 7.61 4.45
N LEU A 109 1.11 7.97 3.77
CA LEU A 109 0.82 9.35 3.39
C LEU A 109 0.05 10.11 4.50
N ASN A 110 -0.46 9.39 5.49
CA ASN A 110 -1.37 9.91 6.52
C ASN A 110 -2.66 10.46 5.90
N PHE A 111 -3.18 9.76 4.88
CA PHE A 111 -4.41 10.07 4.18
C PHE A 111 -5.57 9.27 4.78
N GLN A 112 -6.79 9.76 4.60
CA GLN A 112 -8.01 9.04 4.92
C GLN A 112 -8.42 8.14 3.74
N ILE A 113 -9.07 7.04 4.04
CA ILE A 113 -9.66 6.21 3.00
C ILE A 113 -11.08 6.72 2.77
N GLU A 114 -11.47 6.91 1.51
CA GLU A 114 -12.83 7.27 1.13
C GLU A 114 -13.83 6.23 1.67
N GLU A 115 -15.04 6.67 2.02
CA GLU A 115 -16.03 5.84 2.72
C GLU A 115 -16.42 4.58 1.93
N GLU A 116 -16.72 4.70 0.64
CA GLU A 116 -17.10 3.56 -0.21
C GLU A 116 -15.93 2.60 -0.42
N THR A 117 -14.73 3.13 -0.65
CA THR A 117 -13.48 2.37 -0.73
C THR A 117 -13.20 1.63 0.59
N TYR A 118 -13.45 2.27 1.72
CA TYR A 118 -13.28 1.68 3.05
C TYR A 118 -14.23 0.52 3.31
N ASP A 119 -15.51 0.70 3.00
CA ASP A 119 -16.52 -0.33 3.15
C ASP A 119 -16.23 -1.55 2.25
N ALA A 120 -15.72 -1.30 1.04
CA ALA A 120 -15.33 -2.35 0.11
C ALA A 120 -14.15 -3.21 0.64
N LEU A 121 -13.26 -2.65 1.46
CA LEU A 121 -12.21 -3.45 2.13
C LEU A 121 -12.83 -4.57 2.96
N SER A 122 -13.85 -4.24 3.75
CA SER A 122 -14.54 -5.23 4.61
C SER A 122 -15.31 -6.26 3.79
N ARG A 123 -16.02 -5.81 2.73
CA ARG A 123 -16.80 -6.70 1.86
C ARG A 123 -15.93 -7.70 1.11
N ASN A 124 -14.73 -7.30 0.71
CA ASN A 124 -13.81 -8.12 -0.09
C ASN A 124 -12.71 -8.81 0.72
N ALA A 125 -12.67 -8.64 2.06
CA ALA A 125 -11.58 -9.12 2.92
C ALA A 125 -11.23 -10.60 2.66
N GLU A 126 -12.24 -11.47 2.54
CA GLU A 126 -12.07 -12.92 2.33
C GLU A 126 -11.25 -13.26 1.07
N ARG A 127 -11.26 -12.39 0.05
CA ARG A 127 -10.46 -12.59 -1.17
C ARG A 127 -8.96 -12.47 -0.93
N LEU A 128 -8.54 -11.90 0.20
CA LEU A 128 -7.12 -11.84 0.54
C LEU A 128 -6.47 -13.22 0.65
N LYS A 129 -7.26 -14.27 0.90
CA LYS A 129 -6.78 -15.66 1.00
C LYS A 129 -6.12 -16.21 -0.27
N ILE A 130 -6.40 -15.62 -1.44
CA ILE A 130 -5.75 -16.02 -2.71
C ILE A 130 -4.35 -15.43 -2.88
N ILE A 131 -3.96 -14.48 -2.03
CA ILE A 131 -2.67 -13.80 -2.09
C ILE A 131 -1.63 -14.61 -1.31
N SER A 132 -0.42 -14.72 -1.88
CA SER A 132 0.68 -15.37 -1.18
C SER A 132 1.09 -14.62 0.09
N ALA A 133 1.43 -15.35 1.14
CA ALA A 133 1.85 -14.79 2.42
C ALA A 133 3.05 -13.82 2.29
N GLU A 134 3.97 -14.08 1.36
CA GLU A 134 5.12 -13.22 1.09
C GLU A 134 4.69 -11.81 0.70
N ARG A 135 3.73 -11.68 -0.23
CA ARG A 135 3.25 -10.38 -0.71
C ARG A 135 2.49 -9.62 0.38
N ILE A 136 1.69 -10.33 1.17
CA ILE A 136 1.02 -9.74 2.33
C ILE A 136 2.07 -9.25 3.33
N CYS A 137 3.11 -10.05 3.59
CA CYS A 137 4.19 -9.71 4.49
C CYS A 137 4.98 -8.47 4.02
N ASP A 138 5.22 -8.34 2.71
CA ASP A 138 5.88 -7.17 2.14
C ASP A 138 5.09 -5.88 2.36
N GLU A 139 3.77 -5.91 2.15
CA GLU A 139 2.92 -4.75 2.42
C GLU A 139 2.82 -4.46 3.92
N MET A 140 2.68 -5.49 4.77
CA MET A 140 2.72 -5.35 6.23
C MET A 140 4.01 -4.71 6.71
N ASN A 141 5.16 -5.13 6.20
CA ASN A 141 6.45 -4.53 6.55
C ASN A 141 6.48 -3.03 6.21
N LYS A 142 5.95 -2.65 5.05
CA LYS A 142 5.87 -1.23 4.65
C LYS A 142 4.92 -0.42 5.56
N ILE A 143 3.82 -1.02 6.03
CA ILE A 143 2.92 -0.42 7.03
C ILE A 143 3.68 -0.23 8.35
N MET A 144 4.37 -1.25 8.82
CA MET A 144 5.12 -1.21 10.09
C MET A 144 6.25 -0.21 10.08
N LEU A 145 6.91 -0.01 8.94
CA LEU A 145 8.01 0.95 8.75
C LEU A 145 7.53 2.38 8.45
N SER A 146 6.22 2.61 8.37
CA SER A 146 5.66 3.94 8.15
C SER A 146 5.80 4.84 9.39
N LYS A 147 5.54 6.14 9.23
CA LYS A 147 5.56 7.10 10.35
C LYS A 147 4.45 6.86 11.38
N HIS A 148 3.33 6.31 10.94
CA HIS A 148 2.13 6.12 11.75
C HIS A 148 1.56 4.69 11.67
N PRO A 149 2.36 3.66 12.02
CA PRO A 149 1.97 2.26 11.83
C PRO A 149 0.70 1.89 12.60
N SER A 150 0.42 2.57 13.71
CA SER A 150 -0.79 2.33 14.50
C SER A 150 -2.07 2.58 13.70
N SER A 151 -2.10 3.57 12.82
CA SER A 151 -3.26 3.85 11.96
C SER A 151 -3.53 2.70 11.01
N GLY A 152 -2.48 2.14 10.40
CA GLY A 152 -2.60 0.97 9.54
C GLY A 152 -3.15 -0.26 10.26
N PHE A 153 -2.70 -0.51 11.50
CA PHE A 153 -3.24 -1.61 12.30
C PHE A 153 -4.70 -1.39 12.69
N TYR A 154 -5.13 -0.14 12.92
CA TYR A 154 -6.55 0.16 13.14
C TYR A 154 -7.39 -0.14 11.90
N TYR A 155 -6.96 0.30 10.72
CA TYR A 155 -7.64 -0.02 9.47
C TYR A 155 -7.72 -1.52 9.23
N LEU A 156 -6.60 -2.25 9.37
CA LEU A 156 -6.59 -3.71 9.19
C LEU A 156 -7.52 -4.44 10.15
N LYS A 157 -7.60 -3.98 11.41
CA LYS A 157 -8.47 -4.60 12.41
C LYS A 157 -9.94 -4.32 12.12
N ASP A 158 -10.26 -3.07 11.86
CA ASP A 158 -11.63 -2.61 11.70
C ASP A 158 -12.29 -3.19 10.44
N THR A 159 -11.50 -3.36 9.37
CA THR A 159 -11.94 -4.00 8.12
C THR A 159 -11.91 -5.53 8.13
N GLY A 160 -11.47 -6.16 9.24
CA GLY A 160 -11.35 -7.62 9.35
C GLY A 160 -10.16 -8.24 8.60
N LEU A 161 -9.35 -7.45 7.90
CA LEU A 161 -8.15 -7.96 7.22
C LEU A 161 -7.13 -8.53 8.20
N LEU A 162 -7.02 -7.96 9.40
CA LEU A 162 -6.09 -8.42 10.42
C LEU A 162 -6.42 -9.83 10.92
N ASP A 163 -7.72 -10.17 11.02
CA ASP A 163 -8.18 -11.50 11.44
C ASP A 163 -7.72 -12.60 10.49
N LEU A 164 -7.59 -12.28 9.21
CA LEU A 164 -7.13 -13.20 8.17
C LEU A 164 -5.61 -13.32 8.10
N ILE A 165 -4.89 -12.24 8.44
CA ILE A 165 -3.43 -12.17 8.32
C ILE A 165 -2.75 -12.67 9.60
N LEU A 166 -3.22 -12.21 10.76
CA LEU A 166 -2.62 -12.45 12.08
C LEU A 166 -3.70 -12.74 13.13
N PRO A 167 -4.44 -13.87 13.01
CA PRO A 167 -5.51 -14.23 13.95
C PRO A 167 -5.01 -14.37 15.40
N GLU A 168 -3.74 -14.75 15.58
CA GLU A 168 -3.14 -14.85 16.92
C GLU A 168 -3.04 -13.47 17.58
N LEU A 169 -2.73 -12.44 16.81
CA LEU A 169 -2.66 -11.07 17.33
C LEU A 169 -4.04 -10.57 17.75
N VAL A 170 -5.07 -10.90 16.98
CA VAL A 170 -6.46 -10.56 17.30
C VAL A 170 -6.95 -11.35 18.52
N ALA A 171 -6.57 -12.62 18.64
CA ALA A 171 -6.91 -13.45 19.80
C ALA A 171 -6.30 -12.93 21.11
N MET A 172 -5.18 -12.20 21.03
CA MET A 172 -4.56 -11.53 22.20
C MET A 172 -5.34 -10.30 22.68
N ASP A 173 -6.32 -9.82 21.94
CA ASP A 173 -7.16 -8.67 22.28
C ASP A 173 -8.35 -9.04 23.19
N LYS A 174 -8.49 -10.31 23.55
CA LYS A 174 -9.53 -10.78 24.49
C LYS A 174 -9.20 -10.30 25.90
N VAL A 175 -10.14 -9.56 26.52
CA VAL A 175 -10.04 -9.09 27.89
C VAL A 175 -10.06 -10.28 28.85
N GLU A 176 -8.96 -10.56 29.50
CA GLU A 176 -8.97 -11.47 30.67
C GLU A 176 -9.35 -10.68 31.91
N THR A 177 -10.44 -11.08 32.54
CA THR A 177 -10.80 -10.59 33.88
C THR A 177 -10.16 -11.51 34.91
N ARG A 178 -9.04 -11.09 35.51
CA ARG A 178 -8.44 -11.78 36.66
C ARG A 178 -8.74 -11.00 37.93
N ASN A 179 -9.34 -11.67 38.89
CA ASN A 179 -9.65 -11.13 40.23
C ASN A 179 -10.49 -9.83 40.20
N GLY A 180 -11.50 -9.73 39.33
CA GLY A 180 -12.36 -8.56 39.25
C GLY A 180 -11.72 -7.29 38.68
N ARG A 181 -10.47 -7.37 38.20
CA ARG A 181 -9.78 -6.29 37.51
C ARG A 181 -9.71 -6.58 36.00
N HIS A 182 -10.25 -5.67 35.21
CA HIS A 182 -10.10 -5.71 33.77
C HIS A 182 -8.65 -5.38 33.41
N ILE A 183 -7.89 -6.39 33.00
CA ILE A 183 -6.56 -6.14 32.42
C ILE A 183 -6.80 -5.73 30.97
N ARG A 184 -6.82 -4.44 30.72
CA ARG A 184 -6.82 -3.88 29.36
C ARG A 184 -5.46 -4.16 28.73
N ILE A 185 -5.43 -5.00 28.00
CA ILE A 185 -4.88 -5.70 26.90
C ILE A 185 -3.73 -5.04 26.16
N ILE A 186 -2.82 -5.90 25.97
CA ILE A 186 -1.54 -5.87 25.29
C ILE A 186 -1.62 -5.18 23.91
N THR A 187 -2.73 -5.26 23.18
CA THR A 187 -2.85 -4.73 21.81
C THR A 187 -2.80 -3.20 21.76
N THR A 188 -3.55 -2.51 22.62
CA THR A 188 -3.53 -1.04 22.65
C THR A 188 -2.19 -0.51 23.16
N ILE A 189 -1.55 -1.24 24.08
CA ILE A 189 -0.23 -0.89 24.60
C ILE A 189 0.86 -1.20 23.56
N ARG A 190 0.78 -2.32 22.85
CA ARG A 190 1.73 -2.68 21.79
C ARG A 190 1.63 -1.76 20.58
N TRP A 191 0.45 -1.33 20.19
CA TRP A 191 0.29 -0.33 19.12
C TRP A 191 0.81 1.06 19.55
N ARG A 192 0.74 1.41 20.82
CA ARG A 192 1.46 2.57 21.36
C ARG A 192 2.97 2.36 21.40
N CYS A 193 3.45 1.14 21.67
CA CYS A 193 4.87 0.79 21.61
C CYS A 193 5.41 0.74 20.19
N SER A 194 4.60 0.40 19.16
CA SER A 194 5.03 0.49 17.77
C SER A 194 5.34 1.93 17.35
N ARG A 195 4.69 2.92 17.95
CA ARG A 195 5.12 4.33 17.84
C ARG A 195 6.52 4.58 18.40
N MET A 196 6.92 3.86 19.44
CA MET A 196 8.27 3.94 20.01
C MET A 196 9.27 3.11 19.18
N CYS A 197 8.86 2.00 18.60
CA CYS A 197 9.73 1.17 17.75
C CYS A 197 9.98 1.80 16.37
N ALA A 198 9.06 2.60 15.83
CA ALA A 198 9.29 3.36 14.59
C ALA A 198 10.36 4.45 14.74
N SER A 199 10.70 4.84 15.99
CA SER A 199 11.85 5.72 16.26
C SER A 199 13.17 4.97 16.48
N ILE A 200 13.15 3.65 16.53
CA ILE A 200 14.35 2.81 16.56
C ILE A 200 14.61 2.39 15.12
N GLN A 201 15.59 3.01 14.48
CA GLN A 201 16.13 2.59 13.20
C GLN A 201 16.50 1.11 13.26
N ILE A 202 15.69 0.26 12.63
CA ILE A 202 16.10 -1.08 12.31
C ILE A 202 17.08 -0.93 11.15
N THR A 203 18.37 -0.94 11.46
CA THR A 203 19.42 -1.11 10.47
C THR A 203 19.14 -2.40 9.73
N SER A 204 18.95 -2.28 8.42
CA SER A 204 18.77 -3.40 7.50
C SER A 204 19.94 -4.37 7.60
N GLY A 205 19.68 -5.50 8.17
CA GLY A 205 20.62 -6.61 8.23
C GLY A 205 19.87 -7.88 8.61
N SER A 206 19.59 -8.70 7.61
CA SER A 206 19.22 -10.12 7.68
C SER A 206 18.13 -10.53 8.67
N ALA A 207 17.15 -11.25 8.15
CA ALA A 207 16.16 -12.02 8.89
C ALA A 207 16.78 -12.72 10.12
N GLY A 208 16.24 -12.45 11.29
CA GLY A 208 16.60 -13.23 12.45
C GLY A 208 16.40 -12.50 13.77
N LEU A 209 15.43 -13.01 14.53
CA LEU A 209 15.38 -12.97 15.99
C LEU A 209 15.45 -11.59 16.70
N LEU A 210 14.32 -11.27 17.29
CA LEU A 210 14.21 -10.30 18.38
C LEU A 210 15.16 -10.69 19.53
N SER A 211 16.28 -10.02 19.60
CA SER A 211 17.07 -9.96 20.85
C SER A 211 17.14 -8.51 21.27
N SER A 212 16.59 -8.27 22.45
CA SER A 212 16.69 -7.01 23.17
C SER A 212 18.14 -6.75 23.59
N THR A 213 18.76 -5.69 23.10
CA THR A 213 19.84 -5.02 23.85
C THR A 213 19.81 -3.53 23.57
N THR A 214 19.65 -2.83 24.64
CA THR A 214 19.70 -1.39 24.78
C THR A 214 21.13 -0.89 24.55
N SER A 215 21.33 0.03 23.60
CA SER A 215 22.42 0.98 23.74
C SER A 215 22.08 2.29 23.01
N VAL A 216 22.06 3.34 23.79
CA VAL A 216 21.93 4.74 23.39
C VAL A 216 23.21 5.16 22.68
N ASN A 217 23.13 5.66 21.43
CA ASN A 217 24.03 6.73 21.04
C ASN A 217 23.46 7.63 19.94
N ARG A 218 23.65 8.92 20.15
CA ARG A 218 23.23 10.03 19.30
C ARG A 218 24.20 10.26 18.16
N ARG A 219 23.69 10.67 17.02
CA ARG A 219 24.05 11.80 16.11
C ARG A 219 23.73 11.45 14.68
N ALA A 220 22.96 12.25 14.11
CA ALA A 220 23.06 13.41 13.23
C ALA A 220 22.75 13.09 11.78
N SER A 221 21.70 13.76 11.27
CA SER A 221 21.46 14.31 9.94
C SER A 221 22.08 13.59 8.72
N ALA A 222 21.25 12.91 7.97
CA ALA A 222 21.36 12.86 6.51
C ALA A 222 19.93 12.69 5.94
N GLY A 223 19.58 13.54 4.99
CA GLY A 223 18.25 13.60 4.41
C GLY A 223 17.85 12.27 3.79
N THR A 224 16.76 11.73 4.27
CA THR A 224 16.10 10.59 3.64
C THR A 224 15.27 11.14 2.50
N THR A 225 15.80 11.00 1.31
CA THR A 225 15.00 11.14 0.07
C THR A 225 13.93 10.06 0.13
N ILE A 226 12.68 10.46 0.29
CA ILE A 226 11.54 9.57 0.12
C ILE A 226 11.48 9.29 -1.38
N SER A 227 11.91 8.10 -1.77
CA SER A 227 11.59 7.56 -3.09
C SER A 227 10.08 7.32 -3.10
N ALA A 228 9.35 8.31 -3.57
CA ALA A 228 7.98 8.12 -4.03
C ALA A 228 8.04 7.06 -5.13
N GLY A 229 7.29 5.99 -4.93
CA GLY A 229 7.28 4.87 -5.86
C GLY A 229 6.97 5.33 -7.27
N HIS A 230 7.74 4.82 -8.16
CA HIS A 230 7.65 4.76 -9.62
C HIS A 230 6.63 5.71 -10.27
N SER A 231 7.09 6.88 -10.64
CA SER A 231 6.39 7.71 -11.61
C SER A 231 6.49 7.01 -12.97
N THR A 232 5.39 6.43 -13.41
CA THR A 232 5.30 5.82 -14.72
C THR A 232 5.17 6.94 -15.74
N VAL A 233 6.17 7.12 -16.57
CA VAL A 233 6.09 7.97 -17.77
C VAL A 233 5.50 7.09 -18.87
N ILE A 234 4.28 7.38 -19.29
CA ILE A 234 3.62 6.74 -20.42
C ILE A 234 3.90 7.62 -21.64
N ILE A 235 4.56 7.06 -22.64
CA ILE A 235 4.78 7.68 -23.95
C ILE A 235 3.87 7.03 -24.96
#